data_ddc3dc0aa074c7e45c1c266bd506c1df
#
_entry.id   ddc3dc0aa074c7e45c1c266bd506c1df
#
_cell.length_a   1.000
_cell.length_b   1.000
_cell.length_c   1.000
_cell.angle_alpha   90.00
_cell.angle_beta   90.00
_cell.angle_gamma   90.00
#
_symmetry.space_group_name_H-M   'P 1'
#
loop_
_entity.id
_entity.type
_entity.pdbx_description
1 polymer ?
#
loop_
_entity_poly.entity_id
_entity_poly.type
_entity_poly.pdbx_seq_one_letter_code
_entity_poly.pdbx_strand_id
1 'polypeptide(L)' 'MISKTFNRYIWLLNTLLQYKQLSFEEINALWRECYLGDGASLPLRTFHQHKSAVEELFGIEIKCNASNRYKYFIS' A
#
# COMPACT_ATOMS: atom_id res chain seq x y z
N MET A 1 -4.85 -3.41 -21.81
CA MET A 1 -5.13 -2.28 -20.91
C MET A 1 -5.09 -2.74 -19.45
N ILE A 2 -4.33 -2.06 -18.62
CA ILE A 2 -4.23 -2.41 -17.21
C ILE A 2 -5.42 -1.78 -16.46
N SER A 3 -6.10 -2.56 -15.62
CA SER A 3 -7.25 -2.07 -14.88
C SER A 3 -6.83 -1.07 -13.80
N LYS A 4 -7.79 -0.22 -13.39
CA LYS A 4 -7.57 0.72 -12.28
C LYS A 4 -7.19 -0.03 -11.00
N THR A 5 -7.84 -1.15 -10.74
CA THR A 5 -7.59 -1.94 -9.55
C THR A 5 -6.15 -2.47 -9.53
N PHE A 6 -5.70 -3.00 -10.66
CA PHE A 6 -4.35 -3.51 -10.77
C PHE A 6 -3.30 -2.40 -10.60
N ASN A 7 -3.57 -1.20 -11.15
CA ASN A 7 -2.70 -0.04 -10.97
C ASN A 7 -2.57 0.35 -9.51
N ARG A 8 -3.64 0.21 -8.73
CA ARG A 8 -3.61 0.48 -7.29
C ARG A 8 -2.72 -0.52 -6.56
N TYR A 9 -2.76 -1.78 -6.95
CA TYR A 9 -1.89 -2.81 -6.37
C TYR A 9 -0.42 -2.54 -6.69
N ILE A 10 -0.12 -2.19 -7.93
CA ILE A 10 1.25 -1.84 -8.34
C ILE A 10 1.73 -0.60 -7.60
N TRP A 11 0.86 0.39 -7.41
CA TRP A 11 1.20 1.59 -6.65
C TRP A 11 1.63 1.25 -5.23
N LEU A 12 0.87 0.40 -4.55
CA LEU A 12 1.21 0.00 -3.18
C LEU A 12 2.55 -0.74 -3.13
N LEU A 13 2.74 -1.68 -4.04
CA LEU A 13 4.00 -2.43 -4.14
C LEU A 13 5.19 -1.49 -4.33
N ASN A 14 5.11 -0.62 -5.32
CA ASN A 14 6.19 0.31 -5.62
C ASN A 14 6.46 1.29 -4.48
N THR A 15 5.40 1.74 -3.82
CA THR A 15 5.53 2.67 -2.70
C THR A 15 6.28 2.02 -1.54
N LEU A 16 5.94 0.78 -1.19
CA LEU A 16 6.63 0.08 -0.12
C LEU A 16 8.08 -0.25 -0.49
N LEU A 17 8.35 -0.55 -1.77
CA LEU A 17 9.72 -0.79 -2.22
C LEU A 17 10.55 0.48 -2.17
N GLN A 18 9.96 1.62 -2.52
CA GLN A 18 10.68 2.89 -2.58
C GLN A 18 11.03 3.43 -1.19
N TYR A 19 10.09 3.38 -0.27
CA TYR A 19 10.25 3.98 1.06
C TYR A 19 10.70 2.98 2.13
N LYS A 20 10.70 1.70 1.81
CA LYS A 20 11.09 0.58 2.68
C LYS A 20 10.12 0.31 3.81
N GLN A 21 9.82 1.28 4.65
CA GLN A 21 8.85 1.15 5.75
C GLN A 21 7.95 2.37 5.79
N LEU A 22 6.64 2.14 5.90
CA LEU A 22 5.65 3.21 5.99
C LEU A 22 4.51 2.80 6.91
N SER A 23 4.08 3.73 7.77
CA SER A 23 2.85 3.55 8.54
C SER A 23 1.64 3.69 7.61
N PHE A 24 0.47 3.26 8.08
CA PHE A 24 -0.76 3.45 7.31
C PHE A 24 -1.01 4.94 7.03
N GLU A 25 -0.77 5.80 8.02
CA GLU A 25 -0.97 7.25 7.85
C GLU A 25 -0.05 7.81 6.77
N GLU A 26 1.19 7.35 6.72
CA GLU A 26 2.13 7.78 5.70
C GLU A 26 1.72 7.28 4.32
N ILE A 27 1.28 6.03 4.22
CA ILE A 27 0.77 5.46 2.98
C ILE A 27 -0.45 6.25 2.51
N ASN A 28 -1.36 6.58 3.44
CA ASN A 28 -2.57 7.32 3.13
C ASN A 28 -2.26 8.73 2.63
N ALA A 29 -1.27 9.39 3.24
CA ALA A 29 -0.85 10.72 2.80
C ALA A 29 -0.33 10.68 1.35
N LEU A 30 0.48 9.69 1.01
CA LEU A 30 0.97 9.51 -0.35
C LEU A 30 -0.14 9.16 -1.32
N TRP A 31 -1.10 8.35 -0.87
CA TRP A 31 -2.27 7.97 -1.66
C TRP A 31 -3.09 9.20 -2.06
N ARG A 32 -3.34 10.11 -1.11
CA ARG A 32 -4.11 11.32 -1.41
C ARG A 32 -3.43 12.23 -2.42
N GLU A 33 -2.10 12.16 -2.49
CA GLU A 33 -1.34 12.97 -3.44
C GLU A 33 -1.25 12.32 -4.82
N CYS A 34 -1.54 11.03 -4.92
CA CYS A 34 -1.42 10.33 -6.19
C CYS A 34 -2.74 10.42 -6.98
N TYR A 35 -2.62 10.32 -8.29
CA TYR A 35 -3.80 10.46 -9.16
C TYR A 35 -4.85 9.35 -8.94
N LEU A 36 -4.43 8.20 -8.42
CA LEU A 36 -5.33 7.08 -8.17
C LEU A 36 -6.28 7.34 -7.00
N GLY A 37 -5.87 8.18 -6.07
CA GLY A 37 -6.65 8.49 -4.88
C GLY A 37 -7.67 9.59 -5.09
N ASP A 38 -7.51 10.40 -6.14
CA ASP A 38 -8.42 11.50 -6.45
C ASP A 38 -8.59 12.47 -5.27
N GLY A 39 -7.56 12.61 -4.44
CA GLY A 39 -7.62 13.45 -3.26
C GLY A 39 -8.36 12.85 -2.08
N ALA A 40 -8.93 11.65 -2.23
CA ALA A 40 -9.68 11.00 -1.17
C ALA A 40 -8.76 10.14 -0.30
N SER A 41 -9.14 9.97 0.97
CA SER A 41 -8.42 9.09 1.87
C SER A 41 -8.61 7.62 1.48
N LEU A 42 -7.58 6.82 1.73
CA LEU A 42 -7.65 5.37 1.56
C LEU A 42 -8.23 4.76 2.84
N PRO A 43 -9.42 4.13 2.80
CA PRO A 43 -9.95 3.49 3.98
C PRO A 43 -9.06 2.33 4.44
N LEU A 44 -8.95 2.13 5.75
CA LEU A 44 -8.13 1.07 6.30
C LEU A 44 -8.53 -0.31 5.76
N ARG A 45 -9.83 -0.56 5.65
CA ARG A 45 -10.35 -1.82 5.11
C ARG A 45 -9.87 -2.03 3.67
N THR A 46 -9.96 -0.99 2.85
CA THR A 46 -9.51 -1.04 1.46
C THR A 46 -8.00 -1.26 1.39
N PHE A 47 -7.25 -0.60 2.27
CA PHE A 47 -5.81 -0.82 2.36
C PHE A 47 -5.48 -2.29 2.64
N HIS A 48 -6.18 -2.91 3.60
CA HIS A 48 -5.94 -4.33 3.91
C HIS A 48 -6.30 -5.25 2.74
N GLN A 49 -7.35 -4.93 1.99
CA GLN A 49 -7.71 -5.67 0.78
C GLN A 49 -6.61 -5.57 -0.28
N HIS A 50 -6.10 -4.35 -0.51
CA HIS A 50 -5.01 -4.14 -1.46
C HIS A 50 -3.74 -4.86 -1.01
N LYS A 51 -3.44 -4.80 0.29
CA LYS A 51 -2.28 -5.48 0.85
C LYS A 51 -2.34 -6.98 0.60
N SER A 52 -3.47 -7.61 0.89
CA SER A 52 -3.65 -9.05 0.68
C SER A 52 -3.54 -9.41 -0.80
N ALA A 53 -4.12 -8.60 -1.69
CA ALA A 53 -4.07 -8.83 -3.12
C ALA A 53 -2.63 -8.74 -3.64
N VAL A 54 -1.87 -7.76 -3.17
CA VAL A 54 -0.47 -7.60 -3.56
C VAL A 54 0.36 -8.80 -3.11
N GLU A 55 0.14 -9.25 -1.88
CA GLU A 55 0.84 -10.44 -1.36
C GLU A 55 0.57 -11.67 -2.24
N GLU A 56 -0.68 -11.86 -2.60
CA GLU A 56 -1.09 -13.02 -3.39
C GLU A 56 -0.59 -12.94 -4.84
N LEU A 57 -0.75 -11.77 -5.47
CA LEU A 57 -0.40 -11.59 -6.87
C LEU A 57 1.11 -11.67 -7.13
N PHE A 58 1.90 -11.15 -6.21
CA PHE A 58 3.34 -11.03 -6.42
C PHE A 58 4.17 -12.01 -5.57
N GLY A 59 3.50 -12.84 -4.78
CA GLY A 59 4.18 -13.87 -3.98
C GLY A 59 5.10 -13.29 -2.92
N ILE A 60 4.71 -12.18 -2.30
CA ILE A 60 5.49 -11.50 -1.28
C ILE A 60 4.74 -11.45 0.04
N GLU A 61 5.42 -11.07 1.11
CA GLU A 61 4.79 -10.81 2.39
C GLU A 61 4.95 -9.36 2.77
N ILE A 62 3.84 -8.73 3.17
CA ILE A 62 3.85 -7.37 3.71
C ILE A 62 3.61 -7.49 5.20
N LYS A 63 4.66 -7.22 5.97
CA LYS A 63 4.63 -7.34 7.42
C LYS A 63 4.46 -5.99 8.08
N CYS A 64 4.01 -6.02 9.33
CA CYS A 64 3.83 -4.82 10.13
C CYS A 64 4.75 -4.87 11.34
N ASN A 65 5.61 -3.87 11.50
CA ASN A 65 6.54 -3.80 12.62
C ASN A 65 5.92 -3.00 13.75
N ALA A 66 5.38 -3.69 14.76
CA ALA A 66 4.73 -3.07 15.90
C ALA A 66 5.69 -2.23 16.73
N SER A 67 6.96 -2.61 16.83
CA SER A 67 7.93 -1.85 17.61
C SER A 67 8.42 -0.60 16.90
N ASN A 68 8.10 -0.42 15.62
CA ASN A 68 8.42 0.79 14.86
C ASN A 68 7.13 1.47 14.39
N ARG A 69 6.23 1.79 15.32
CA ARG A 69 4.98 2.51 15.08
C ARG A 69 4.08 1.84 14.04
N TYR A 70 4.06 0.51 14.01
CA TYR A 70 3.22 -0.24 13.07
C TYR A 70 3.52 0.11 11.62
N LYS A 71 4.78 0.20 11.26
CA LYS A 71 5.16 0.45 9.87
C LYS A 71 5.12 -0.84 9.08
N TYR A 72 4.58 -0.74 7.87
CA TYR A 72 4.50 -1.88 6.95
C TYR A 72 5.76 -1.94 6.09
N PHE A 73 6.19 -3.16 5.78
CA PHE A 73 7.36 -3.37 4.94
C PHE A 73 7.25 -4.71 4.21
N ILE A 74 7.96 -4.81 3.08
CA ILE A 74 8.00 -6.05 2.32
C ILE A 74 9.15 -6.90 2.87
N SER A 75 8.77 -8.11 3.28
CA SER A 75 9.74 -9.06 3.83
C SER A 75 10.54 -9.74 2.71
#